data_a9944d8a18aeb1b9a234aab6748fcaa9
#
_entry.id   a9944d8a18aeb1b9a234aab6748fcaa9
#
_cell.length_a   1.000
_cell.length_b   1.000
_cell.length_c   1.000
_cell.angle_alpha   90.00
_cell.angle_beta   90.00
_cell.angle_gamma   90.00
#
_symmetry.space_group_name_H-M   'P 1'
#
loop_
_entity.id
_entity.type
_entity.pdbx_description
1 polymer ?
#
loop_
_entity_poly.entity_id
_entity_poly.type
_entity_poly.pdbx_seq_one_letter_code
_entity_poly.pdbx_strand_id
1 'polypeptide(L)'
;MTYTYNNKGTCSVRTVVELNDDHTIKSVQVLGGCDGNLKGIAKLLPGMKAEDAIARMEGTTCGRKPTSCPDQISQALKGALAELG
;
A
#
# COMPACT_ATOMS: atom_id res chain seq x y z
N MET A 1 -9.83 -4.59 -9.95
CA MET A 1 -10.43 -3.53 -9.13
C MET A 1 -9.35 -2.57 -8.69
N THR A 2 -9.51 -1.31 -8.98
CA THR A 2 -8.53 -0.26 -8.68
C THR A 2 -9.03 0.63 -7.54
N TYR A 3 -8.16 0.89 -6.57
CA TYR A 3 -8.51 1.71 -5.41
C TYR A 3 -7.43 2.76 -5.19
N THR A 4 -7.84 4.01 -5.00
CA THR A 4 -6.95 5.13 -4.73
C THR A 4 -7.09 5.57 -3.28
N TYR A 5 -5.98 5.68 -2.58
CA TYR A 5 -5.93 6.09 -1.18
C TYR A 5 -5.04 7.32 -1.03
N ASN A 6 -5.56 8.36 -0.42
CA ASN A 6 -4.77 9.57 -0.12
C ASN A 6 -3.97 9.32 1.15
N ASN A 7 -2.65 9.32 1.03
CA ASN A 7 -1.74 9.04 2.15
C ASN A 7 -1.79 10.18 3.18
N LYS A 8 -1.60 9.81 4.44
CA LYS A 8 -1.61 10.77 5.56
C LYS A 8 -0.40 10.55 6.43
N GLY A 9 0.23 11.64 6.86
CA GLY A 9 1.37 11.57 7.78
C GLY A 9 2.67 11.09 7.19
N THR A 10 2.79 11.06 5.86
CA THR A 10 4.01 10.64 5.16
C THR A 10 4.38 11.64 4.08
N CYS A 11 5.60 11.51 3.55
CA CYS A 11 6.04 12.35 2.43
C CYS A 11 5.40 11.93 1.09
N SER A 12 4.83 10.74 1.00
CA SER A 12 4.09 10.32 -0.19
C SER A 12 2.69 10.90 -0.16
N VAL A 13 2.11 11.13 -1.35
CA VAL A 13 0.82 11.82 -1.50
C VAL A 13 -0.33 10.83 -1.64
N ARG A 14 -0.15 9.80 -2.45
CA ARG A 14 -1.25 8.93 -2.86
C ARG A 14 -0.74 7.54 -3.16
N THR A 15 -1.56 6.54 -2.84
CA THR A 15 -1.30 5.15 -3.19
C THR A 15 -2.45 4.63 -4.05
N VAL A 16 -2.11 4.04 -5.19
CA VAL A 16 -3.10 3.39 -6.07
C VAL A 16 -2.79 1.90 -6.08
N VAL A 17 -3.76 1.09 -5.70
CA VAL A 17 -3.60 -0.36 -5.70
C VAL A 17 -4.62 -0.99 -6.63
N GLU A 18 -4.22 -2.07 -7.30
CA GLU A 18 -5.12 -2.85 -8.14
C GLU A 18 -5.10 -4.29 -7.65
N LEU A 19 -6.27 -4.82 -7.35
CA LEU A 19 -6.43 -6.18 -6.83
C LEU A 19 -7.14 -7.05 -7.85
N ASN A 20 -6.75 -8.33 -7.89
CA ASN A 20 -7.49 -9.36 -8.60
C ASN A 20 -8.65 -9.86 -7.72
N ASP A 21 -9.60 -10.57 -8.31
CA ASP A 21 -10.77 -11.06 -7.59
C ASP A 21 -10.43 -12.04 -6.46
N ASP A 22 -9.28 -12.70 -6.55
CA ASP A 22 -8.82 -13.65 -5.53
C ASP A 22 -8.02 -12.97 -4.41
N HIS A 23 -8.04 -11.64 -4.33
CA HIS A 23 -7.36 -10.81 -3.34
C HIS A 23 -5.84 -10.72 -3.55
N THR A 24 -5.30 -11.23 -4.65
CA THR A 24 -3.89 -11.01 -4.94
C THR A 24 -3.69 -9.60 -5.48
N ILE A 25 -2.53 -9.03 -5.18
CA ILE A 25 -2.16 -7.69 -5.64
C ILE A 25 -1.71 -7.78 -7.09
N LYS A 26 -2.37 -7.03 -7.97
CA LYS A 26 -1.97 -6.93 -9.37
C LYS A 26 -0.91 -5.86 -9.55
N SER A 27 -1.11 -4.69 -8.93
CA SER A 27 -0.15 -3.60 -9.01
C SER A 27 -0.30 -2.65 -7.83
N VAL A 28 0.79 -1.96 -7.50
CA VAL A 28 0.81 -0.88 -6.51
C VAL A 28 1.62 0.27 -7.09
N GLN A 29 1.08 1.47 -6.97
CA GLN A 29 1.76 2.69 -7.40
C GLN A 29 1.65 3.72 -6.29
N VAL A 30 2.79 4.31 -5.91
CA VAL A 30 2.84 5.35 -4.87
C VAL A 30 3.39 6.62 -5.50
N LEU A 31 2.68 7.72 -5.33
CA LEU A 31 3.06 9.03 -5.85
C LEU A 31 3.70 9.87 -4.76
N GLY A 32 4.85 10.44 -5.05
CA GLY A 32 5.63 11.24 -4.09
C GLY A 32 6.44 10.37 -3.15
N GLY A 33 7.13 11.01 -2.20
CA GLY A 33 7.90 10.33 -1.17
C GLY A 33 9.26 9.82 -1.62
N CYS A 34 9.77 8.79 -0.94
CA CYS A 34 11.08 8.20 -1.20
C CYS A 34 11.02 7.30 -2.43
N ASP A 35 11.35 7.86 -3.58
CA ASP A 35 11.14 7.26 -4.88
C ASP A 35 11.74 5.84 -5.00
N GLY A 36 13.01 5.67 -4.64
CA GLY A 36 13.70 4.38 -4.79
C GLY A 36 13.09 3.28 -3.92
N ASN A 37 12.85 3.58 -2.65
CA ASN A 37 12.28 2.61 -1.71
C ASN A 37 10.85 2.23 -2.10
N LEU A 38 10.06 3.21 -2.49
CA LEU A 38 8.66 2.97 -2.86
C LEU A 38 8.54 2.20 -4.17
N LYS A 39 9.43 2.47 -5.12
CA LYS A 39 9.47 1.69 -6.35
C LYS A 39 9.83 0.23 -6.09
N GLY A 40 10.77 -0.01 -5.18
CA GLY A 40 11.15 -1.36 -4.79
C GLY A 40 9.99 -2.12 -4.15
N ILE A 41 9.31 -1.48 -3.22
CA ILE A 41 8.12 -2.07 -2.57
C ILE A 41 7.04 -2.37 -3.61
N ALA A 42 6.79 -1.44 -4.52
CA ALA A 42 5.77 -1.61 -5.56
C ALA A 42 6.08 -2.78 -6.50
N LYS A 43 7.36 -3.17 -6.63
CA LYS A 43 7.76 -4.32 -7.43
C LYS A 43 7.67 -5.64 -6.67
N LEU A 44 7.76 -5.60 -5.33
CA LEU A 44 7.73 -6.81 -4.50
C LEU A 44 6.31 -7.28 -4.19
N LEU A 45 5.35 -6.37 -4.15
CA LEU A 45 3.99 -6.67 -3.73
C LEU A 45 3.14 -7.44 -4.75
N PRO A 46 3.27 -7.22 -6.08
CA PRO A 46 2.43 -7.96 -7.02
C PRO A 46 2.58 -9.47 -6.88
N GLY A 47 1.47 -10.18 -6.88
CA GLY A 47 1.42 -11.63 -6.67
C GLY A 47 1.17 -12.03 -5.24
N MET A 48 1.38 -11.14 -4.26
CA MET A 48 1.07 -11.43 -2.86
C MET A 48 -0.43 -11.27 -2.61
N LYS A 49 -0.94 -12.01 -1.64
CA LYS A 49 -2.29 -11.74 -1.15
C LYS A 49 -2.30 -10.43 -0.38
N ALA A 50 -3.33 -9.60 -0.61
CA ALA A 50 -3.43 -8.30 0.05
C ALA A 50 -3.40 -8.44 1.58
N GLU A 51 -4.06 -9.46 2.12
CA GLU A 51 -4.09 -9.74 3.56
C GLU A 51 -2.68 -10.01 4.11
N ASP A 52 -1.86 -10.76 3.37
CA ASP A 52 -0.48 -11.05 3.78
C ASP A 52 0.38 -9.79 3.75
N ALA A 53 0.23 -8.97 2.73
CA ALA A 53 0.96 -7.71 2.63
C ALA A 53 0.59 -6.77 3.77
N ILE A 54 -0.69 -6.67 4.09
CA ILE A 54 -1.18 -5.87 5.21
C ILE A 54 -0.54 -6.35 6.52
N ALA A 55 -0.55 -7.65 6.77
CA ALA A 55 -0.01 -8.21 8.01
C ALA A 55 1.47 -7.89 8.19
N ARG A 56 2.21 -7.79 7.09
CA ARG A 56 3.66 -7.50 7.14
C ARG A 56 3.98 -6.02 7.27
N MET A 57 3.15 -5.14 6.72
CA MET A 57 3.45 -3.71 6.64
C MET A 57 2.67 -2.86 7.63
N GLU A 58 1.52 -3.34 8.10
CA GLU A 58 0.67 -2.56 9.00
C GLU A 58 1.40 -2.25 10.30
N GLY A 59 1.30 -1.00 10.74
CA GLY A 59 1.93 -0.56 11.97
C GLY A 59 3.40 -0.21 11.84
N THR A 60 3.99 -0.34 10.65
CA THR A 60 5.37 0.10 10.42
C THR A 60 5.44 1.61 10.55
N THR A 61 6.33 2.10 11.40
CA THR A 61 6.49 3.54 11.62
C THR A 61 7.82 4.01 11.07
N CYS A 62 7.91 5.31 10.76
CA CYS A 62 9.13 5.93 10.26
C CYS A 62 9.67 6.90 11.33
N GLY A 63 10.71 6.49 12.05
CA GLY A 63 11.26 7.30 13.12
C GLY A 63 10.21 7.60 14.20
N ARG A 64 9.95 8.89 14.44
CA ARG A 64 8.96 9.32 15.43
C ARG A 64 7.55 9.51 14.88
N LYS A 65 7.37 9.30 13.58
CA LYS A 65 6.06 9.45 12.95
C LYS A 65 5.17 8.26 13.32
N PRO A 66 3.85 8.48 13.47
CA PRO A 66 2.93 7.39 13.82
C PRO A 66 2.65 6.44 12.66
N THR A 67 3.15 6.73 11.47
CA THR A 67 2.92 5.93 10.28
C THR A 67 4.14 5.99 9.35
N SER A 68 4.09 5.27 8.26
CA SER A 68 5.13 5.24 7.23
C SER A 68 4.48 5.00 5.87
N CYS A 69 5.25 5.12 4.78
CA CYS A 69 4.73 4.79 3.46
C CYS A 69 4.25 3.33 3.37
N PRO A 70 5.00 2.32 3.87
CA PRO A 70 4.48 0.95 3.91
C PRO A 70 3.18 0.81 4.70
N ASP A 71 3.07 1.49 5.84
CA ASP A 71 1.84 1.48 6.62
C ASP A 71 0.68 2.10 5.83
N GLN A 72 0.93 3.19 5.11
CA GLN A 72 -0.10 3.81 4.27
C GLN A 72 -0.51 2.91 3.11
N ILE A 73 0.43 2.15 2.53
CA ILE A 73 0.11 1.14 1.52
C ILE A 73 -0.82 0.08 2.11
N SER A 74 -0.57 -0.35 3.36
CA SER A 74 -1.45 -1.33 4.02
C SER A 74 -2.85 -0.77 4.23
N GLN A 75 -2.99 0.52 4.55
CA GLN A 75 -4.30 1.16 4.65
C GLN A 75 -5.02 1.19 3.30
N ALA A 76 -4.29 1.46 2.22
CA ALA A 76 -4.84 1.43 0.86
C ALA A 76 -5.35 0.03 0.52
N LEU A 77 -4.58 -1.01 0.87
CA LEU A 77 -4.99 -2.40 0.63
C LEU A 77 -6.23 -2.77 1.44
N LYS A 78 -6.33 -2.31 2.69
CA LYS A 78 -7.53 -2.53 3.50
C LYS A 78 -8.76 -1.90 2.85
N GLY A 79 -8.62 -0.67 2.36
CA GLY A 79 -9.70 0.01 1.66
C GLY A 79 -10.13 -0.73 0.40
N ALA A 80 -9.14 -1.21 -0.37
CA ALA A 80 -9.41 -1.97 -1.58
C ALA A 80 -10.15 -3.28 -1.28
N LEU A 81 -9.75 -4.00 -0.23
CA LEU A 81 -10.43 -5.23 0.18
C LEU A 81 -11.88 -4.96 0.60
N ALA A 82 -12.11 -3.86 1.30
CA ALA A 82 -13.46 -3.48 1.72
C ALA A 82 -14.34 -3.17 0.50
N GLU A 83 -13.79 -2.54 -0.53
CA GLU A 83 -14.52 -2.26 -1.77
C GLU A 83 -14.79 -3.51 -2.59
N LEU A 84 -13.84 -4.43 -2.61
CA LEU A 84 -13.95 -5.66 -3.37
C LEU A 84 -14.98 -6.61 -2.75
N GLY A 85 -15.17 -6.53 -1.45
CA GLY A 85 -16.14 -7.36 -0.74
C GLY A 85 -15.48 -8.50 -0.03
#